data_f09cabbec0bf901b26cffdae9342d063
#
_entry.id   f09cabbec0bf901b26cffdae9342d063
#
_cell.length_a   1.000
_cell.length_b   1.000
_cell.length_c   1.000
_cell.angle_alpha   90.00
_cell.angle_beta   90.00
_cell.angle_gamma   90.00
#
_symmetry.space_group_name_H-M   'P 1'
#
loop_
_entity.id
_entity.type
_entity.pdbx_description
1 polymer ?
#
loop_
_entity_poly.entity_id
_entity_poly.type
_entity_poly.pdbx_seq_one_letter_code
_entity_poly.pdbx_strand_id
1 'polypeptide(L)'
;CKRVKAGNTVALIVSDMSRFWMRQDLVVPHIISYLTDKCDVNQNNITIIIANGTHPGGDENELRTLVTDGVYDRIRVVNHDCQAKDLVYIGTTSLGTEVRINPIAANADKVIMLGACTYHVMAGYGGGRKSILPGISGLETIRQNHLHSLDLLVPRSNPLIGNGVTDGNPLN
;
A
#
# COMPACT_ATOMS: atom_id res chain seq x y z
N CYS A 1 -23.31 -5.31 -1.88
CA CYS A 1 -22.03 -5.15 -1.19
C CYS A 1 -22.26 -4.77 0.29
N LYS A 2 -21.96 -5.66 1.26
CA LYS A 2 -22.29 -5.41 2.68
C LYS A 2 -21.32 -4.42 3.37
N ARG A 3 -20.10 -4.29 2.88
CA ARG A 3 -19.02 -3.51 3.54
C ARG A 3 -18.71 -2.17 2.87
N VAL A 4 -18.98 -2.03 1.59
CA VAL A 4 -18.83 -0.78 0.83
C VAL A 4 -20.24 -0.35 0.41
N LYS A 5 -20.57 0.93 0.53
CA LYS A 5 -21.90 1.51 0.25
C LYS A 5 -21.74 2.71 -0.69
N ALA A 6 -22.82 3.06 -1.37
CA ALA A 6 -22.95 4.34 -2.05
C ALA A 6 -22.57 5.48 -1.10
N GLY A 7 -21.83 6.45 -1.59
CA GLY A 7 -21.34 7.59 -0.80
C GLY A 7 -20.05 7.36 -0.02
N ASN A 8 -19.56 6.11 0.12
CA ASN A 8 -18.25 5.90 0.71
C ASN A 8 -17.12 6.45 -0.17
N THR A 9 -16.10 7.02 0.47
CA THR A 9 -14.80 7.28 -0.13
C THR A 9 -13.96 6.01 -0.08
N VAL A 10 -13.29 5.66 -1.18
CA VAL A 10 -12.53 4.42 -1.32
C VAL A 10 -11.10 4.73 -1.77
N ALA A 11 -10.12 4.30 -0.99
CA ALA A 11 -8.73 4.25 -1.39
C ALA A 11 -8.38 2.82 -1.84
N LEU A 12 -8.09 2.64 -3.14
CA LEU A 12 -7.56 1.39 -3.68
C LEU A 12 -6.04 1.49 -3.76
N ILE A 13 -5.34 0.70 -2.96
CA ILE A 13 -3.88 0.68 -2.92
C ILE A 13 -3.40 -0.43 -3.83
N VAL A 14 -2.54 -0.09 -4.79
CA VAL A 14 -1.93 -1.02 -5.75
C VAL A 14 -0.41 -0.89 -5.74
N SER A 15 0.30 -1.92 -6.16
CA SER A 15 1.76 -1.90 -6.19
C SER A 15 2.31 -1.04 -7.33
N ASP A 16 3.56 -0.61 -7.20
CA ASP A 16 4.31 0.11 -8.24
C ASP A 16 4.80 -0.80 -9.38
N MET A 17 5.50 -0.23 -10.37
CA MET A 17 6.03 -0.96 -11.52
C MET A 17 6.98 -2.10 -11.17
N SER A 18 7.68 -2.03 -10.04
CA SER A 18 8.57 -3.11 -9.58
C SER A 18 7.83 -4.43 -9.29
N ARG A 19 6.51 -4.38 -9.19
CA ARG A 19 5.61 -5.52 -8.96
C ARG A 19 4.64 -5.76 -10.10
N PHE A 20 4.85 -5.17 -11.29
CA PHE A 20 3.96 -5.33 -12.46
C PHE A 20 3.81 -6.79 -12.92
N TRP A 21 4.77 -7.65 -12.62
CA TRP A 21 4.68 -9.08 -12.88
C TRP A 21 3.42 -9.74 -12.28
N MET A 22 2.81 -9.17 -11.26
CA MET A 22 1.53 -9.66 -10.69
C MET A 22 0.31 -9.33 -11.55
N ARG A 23 0.47 -8.59 -12.64
CA ARG A 23 -0.56 -8.26 -13.60
C ARG A 23 -1.81 -7.63 -12.96
N GLN A 24 -1.58 -6.64 -12.11
CA GLN A 24 -2.67 -5.89 -11.47
C GLN A 24 -3.53 -5.12 -12.48
N ASP A 25 -2.99 -4.77 -13.63
CA ASP A 25 -3.70 -4.20 -14.77
C ASP A 25 -4.93 -5.03 -15.19
N LEU A 26 -4.87 -6.36 -15.04
CA LEU A 26 -6.00 -7.25 -15.33
C LEU A 26 -7.06 -7.24 -14.22
N VAL A 27 -6.72 -6.89 -13.00
CA VAL A 27 -7.61 -6.99 -11.83
C VAL A 27 -8.26 -5.65 -11.48
N VAL A 28 -7.50 -4.55 -11.58
CA VAL A 28 -7.96 -3.20 -11.21
C VAL A 28 -9.27 -2.82 -11.93
N PRO A 29 -9.43 -3.00 -13.26
CA PRO A 29 -10.69 -2.67 -13.93
C PRO A 29 -11.90 -3.41 -13.35
N HIS A 30 -11.73 -4.67 -12.96
CA HIS A 30 -12.82 -5.46 -12.35
C HIS A 30 -13.18 -4.96 -10.95
N ILE A 31 -12.19 -4.53 -10.15
CA ILE A 31 -12.44 -3.92 -8.84
C ILE A 31 -13.22 -2.62 -9.01
N ILE A 32 -12.79 -1.76 -9.95
CA ILE A 32 -13.47 -0.49 -10.22
C ILE A 32 -14.92 -0.73 -10.68
N SER A 33 -15.14 -1.60 -11.67
CA SER A 33 -16.50 -1.94 -12.12
C SER A 33 -17.35 -2.51 -10.99
N TYR A 34 -16.79 -3.36 -10.11
CA TYR A 34 -17.52 -3.87 -8.96
C TYR A 34 -17.93 -2.76 -7.98
N LEU A 35 -17.03 -1.82 -7.71
CA LEU A 35 -17.30 -0.68 -6.83
C LEU A 35 -18.38 0.24 -7.41
N THR A 36 -18.32 0.54 -8.70
CA THR A 36 -19.28 1.43 -9.35
C THR A 36 -20.63 0.75 -9.61
N ASP A 37 -20.61 -0.46 -10.19
CA ASP A 37 -21.83 -1.09 -10.72
C ASP A 37 -22.59 -1.93 -9.68
N LYS A 38 -21.87 -2.45 -8.68
CA LYS A 38 -22.47 -3.32 -7.65
C LYS A 38 -22.56 -2.67 -6.27
N CYS A 39 -21.67 -1.74 -5.96
CA CYS A 39 -21.67 -1.02 -4.69
C CYS A 39 -22.20 0.41 -4.81
N ASP A 40 -22.48 0.88 -6.04
CA ASP A 40 -22.99 2.21 -6.36
C ASP A 40 -22.10 3.34 -5.81
N VAL A 41 -20.77 3.11 -5.83
CA VAL A 41 -19.77 4.12 -5.43
C VAL A 41 -19.52 5.06 -6.59
N ASN A 42 -19.66 6.37 -6.35
CA ASN A 42 -19.32 7.37 -7.36
C ASN A 42 -17.83 7.31 -7.70
N GLN A 43 -17.48 7.37 -8.99
CA GLN A 43 -16.11 7.33 -9.48
C GLN A 43 -15.24 8.43 -8.84
N ASN A 44 -15.79 9.61 -8.59
CA ASN A 44 -15.10 10.72 -7.93
C ASN A 44 -14.75 10.43 -6.46
N ASN A 45 -15.37 9.44 -5.85
CA ASN A 45 -15.10 9.00 -4.49
C ASN A 45 -14.05 7.87 -4.44
N ILE A 46 -13.52 7.44 -5.58
CA ILE A 46 -12.49 6.40 -5.66
C ILE A 46 -11.16 7.07 -6.02
N THR A 47 -10.13 6.76 -5.24
CA THR A 47 -8.75 7.12 -5.57
C THR A 47 -7.87 5.88 -5.54
N ILE A 48 -7.10 5.67 -6.60
CA ILE A 48 -6.06 4.64 -6.66
C ILE A 48 -4.76 5.27 -6.18
N ILE A 49 -4.11 4.63 -5.21
CA ILE A 49 -2.81 5.05 -4.67
C ILE A 49 -1.77 4.01 -5.06
N ILE A 50 -0.74 4.45 -5.79
CA ILE A 50 0.41 3.60 -6.09
C ILE A 50 1.31 3.54 -4.85
N ALA A 51 1.50 2.34 -4.33
CA ALA A 51 2.27 2.07 -3.11
C ALA A 51 3.77 2.03 -3.39
N ASN A 52 4.36 3.20 -3.65
CA ASN A 52 5.77 3.35 -4.02
C ASN A 52 6.73 3.05 -2.86
N GLY A 53 6.29 3.20 -1.60
CA GLY A 53 7.21 3.14 -0.46
C GLY A 53 8.30 4.19 -0.61
N THR A 54 9.57 3.74 -0.68
CA THR A 54 10.74 4.60 -0.92
C THR A 54 11.16 4.65 -2.40
N HIS A 55 10.45 3.97 -3.30
CA HIS A 55 10.73 4.03 -4.73
C HIS A 55 10.27 5.38 -5.31
N PRO A 56 10.89 5.86 -6.39
CA PRO A 56 10.39 7.02 -7.11
C PRO A 56 8.97 6.76 -7.64
N GLY A 57 8.20 7.81 -7.75
CA GLY A 57 6.88 7.73 -8.39
C GLY A 57 6.99 7.45 -9.87
N GLY A 58 6.05 6.70 -10.42
CA GLY A 58 5.92 6.44 -11.85
C GLY A 58 5.44 7.68 -12.62
N ASP A 59 5.82 7.77 -13.88
CA ASP A 59 5.27 8.75 -14.82
C ASP A 59 3.85 8.37 -15.27
N GLU A 60 3.22 9.21 -16.09
CA GLU A 60 1.86 8.98 -16.58
C GLU A 60 1.74 7.65 -17.34
N ASN A 61 2.73 7.30 -18.18
CA ASN A 61 2.70 6.05 -18.96
C ASN A 61 2.77 4.82 -18.05
N GLU A 62 3.59 4.87 -17.00
CA GLU A 62 3.67 3.83 -15.99
C GLU A 62 2.36 3.70 -15.22
N LEU A 63 1.75 4.82 -14.81
CA LEU A 63 0.46 4.80 -14.11
C LEU A 63 -0.63 4.20 -15.00
N ARG A 64 -0.71 4.58 -16.28
CA ARG A 64 -1.63 4.01 -17.26
C ARG A 64 -1.40 2.51 -17.44
N THR A 65 -0.15 2.09 -17.51
CA THR A 65 0.22 0.67 -17.60
C THR A 65 -0.26 -0.12 -16.39
N LEU A 66 -0.12 0.43 -15.18
CA LEU A 66 -0.49 -0.23 -13.92
C LEU A 66 -2.00 -0.43 -13.75
N VAL A 67 -2.82 0.51 -14.24
CA VAL A 67 -4.26 0.51 -13.97
C VAL A 67 -5.11 0.39 -15.24
N THR A 68 -4.54 0.48 -16.42
CA THR A 68 -5.11 0.62 -17.77
C THR A 68 -5.59 2.03 -18.11
N ASP A 69 -5.56 2.39 -19.40
CA ASP A 69 -6.03 3.69 -19.88
C ASP A 69 -7.49 3.96 -19.48
N GLY A 70 -8.36 2.98 -19.69
CA GLY A 70 -9.78 3.11 -19.39
C GLY A 70 -10.11 3.34 -17.92
N VAL A 71 -9.24 2.94 -16.99
CA VAL A 71 -9.34 3.27 -15.56
C VAL A 71 -8.72 4.63 -15.29
N TYR A 72 -7.51 4.89 -15.82
CA TYR A 72 -6.78 6.13 -15.60
C TYR A 72 -7.56 7.38 -16.03
N ASP A 73 -8.27 7.31 -17.16
CA ASP A 73 -9.05 8.42 -17.68
C ASP A 73 -10.31 8.75 -16.85
N ARG A 74 -10.74 7.86 -15.96
CA ARG A 74 -11.99 8.01 -15.20
C ARG A 74 -11.79 8.09 -13.68
N ILE A 75 -10.73 7.50 -13.18
CA ILE A 75 -10.45 7.38 -11.74
C ILE A 75 -9.18 8.16 -11.42
N ARG A 76 -9.21 8.90 -10.32
CA ARG A 76 -8.02 9.59 -9.82
C ARG A 76 -6.95 8.57 -9.44
N VAL A 77 -5.76 8.67 -10.06
CA VAL A 77 -4.59 7.84 -9.76
C VAL A 77 -3.46 8.73 -9.26
N VAL A 78 -2.83 8.38 -8.13
CA VAL A 78 -1.77 9.17 -7.53
C VAL A 78 -0.61 8.29 -7.08
N ASN A 79 0.61 8.77 -7.23
CA ASN A 79 1.78 8.21 -6.58
C ASN A 79 1.75 8.54 -5.07
N HIS A 80 2.17 7.60 -4.24
CA HIS A 80 2.53 7.92 -2.87
C HIS A 80 3.93 8.54 -2.83
N ASP A 81 4.07 9.59 -2.02
CA ASP A 81 5.37 10.19 -1.67
C ASP A 81 5.63 10.00 -0.18
N CYS A 82 6.62 9.20 0.17
CA CYS A 82 7.00 8.95 1.56
C CYS A 82 7.62 10.16 2.27
N GLN A 83 8.01 11.19 1.53
CA GLN A 83 8.57 12.45 2.06
C GLN A 83 7.54 13.59 2.11
N ALA A 84 6.28 13.33 1.74
CA ALA A 84 5.21 14.31 1.80
C ALA A 84 5.04 14.87 3.22
N LYS A 85 4.73 16.17 3.32
CA LYS A 85 4.61 16.87 4.62
C LYS A 85 3.23 16.70 5.28
N ASP A 86 2.26 16.24 4.53
CA ASP A 86 0.84 16.09 4.93
C ASP A 86 0.48 14.67 5.38
N LEU A 87 1.46 13.80 5.57
CA LEU A 87 1.24 12.43 6.06
C LEU A 87 0.55 12.43 7.42
N VAL A 88 -0.49 11.63 7.56
CA VAL A 88 -1.33 11.56 8.76
C VAL A 88 -0.78 10.55 9.75
N TYR A 89 -0.55 10.98 10.99
CA TYR A 89 -0.23 10.07 12.10
C TYR A 89 -1.47 9.28 12.51
N ILE A 90 -1.36 7.96 12.53
CA ILE A 90 -2.47 7.04 12.86
C ILE A 90 -2.22 6.22 14.14
N GLY A 91 -1.07 6.34 14.75
CA GLY A 91 -0.74 5.66 16.01
C GLY A 91 0.72 5.21 16.08
N THR A 92 1.07 4.56 17.19
CA THR A 92 2.39 3.98 17.45
C THR A 92 2.24 2.49 17.68
N THR A 93 3.08 1.67 17.05
CA THR A 93 3.07 0.22 17.23
C THR A 93 3.60 -0.18 18.60
N SER A 94 3.37 -1.45 19.01
CA SER A 94 3.91 -1.99 20.26
C SER A 94 5.44 -1.96 20.34
N LEU A 95 6.13 -1.89 19.22
CA LEU A 95 7.60 -1.77 19.14
C LEU A 95 8.08 -0.30 19.02
N GLY A 96 7.18 0.67 19.20
CA GLY A 96 7.53 2.09 19.22
C GLY A 96 7.62 2.77 17.85
N THR A 97 7.25 2.09 16.75
CA THR A 97 7.22 2.73 15.43
C THR A 97 6.06 3.72 15.33
N GLU A 98 6.34 5.00 15.11
CA GLU A 98 5.33 6.00 14.79
C GLU A 98 4.85 5.82 13.36
N VAL A 99 3.54 5.57 13.17
CA VAL A 99 2.95 5.29 11.87
C VAL A 99 2.31 6.53 11.30
N ARG A 100 2.88 7.04 10.20
CA ARG A 100 2.31 8.10 9.37
C ARG A 100 2.08 7.55 7.97
N ILE A 101 0.89 7.76 7.43
CA ILE A 101 0.49 7.23 6.12
C ILE A 101 -0.09 8.32 5.22
N ASN A 102 -0.27 7.96 3.96
CA ASN A 102 -0.89 8.80 2.94
C ASN A 102 -2.26 9.32 3.40
N PRO A 103 -2.51 10.66 3.32
CA PRO A 103 -3.74 11.27 3.82
C PRO A 103 -5.01 10.76 3.13
N ILE A 104 -4.94 10.38 1.84
CA ILE A 104 -6.09 9.84 1.11
C ILE A 104 -6.54 8.52 1.74
N ALA A 105 -5.59 7.64 2.07
CA ALA A 105 -5.91 6.36 2.70
C ALA A 105 -6.35 6.55 4.17
N ALA A 106 -5.71 7.46 4.90
CA ALA A 106 -6.03 7.73 6.30
C ALA A 106 -7.47 8.27 6.49
N ASN A 107 -7.97 9.05 5.52
CA ASN A 107 -9.28 9.70 5.56
C ASN A 107 -10.37 8.96 4.76
N ALA A 108 -10.04 7.86 4.08
CA ALA A 108 -11.01 7.08 3.32
C ALA A 108 -11.92 6.24 4.24
N ASP A 109 -13.22 6.17 3.91
CA ASP A 109 -14.16 5.27 4.60
C ASP A 109 -13.78 3.80 4.42
N LYS A 110 -13.16 3.49 3.28
CA LYS A 110 -12.74 2.13 2.91
C LYS A 110 -11.37 2.14 2.26
N VAL A 111 -10.52 1.24 2.73
CA VAL A 111 -9.21 0.96 2.12
C VAL A 111 -9.23 -0.46 1.57
N ILE A 112 -8.89 -0.60 0.30
CA ILE A 112 -8.76 -1.89 -0.40
C ILE A 112 -7.30 -2.02 -0.83
N MET A 113 -6.68 -3.14 -0.53
CA MET A 113 -5.29 -3.42 -0.90
C MET A 113 -5.26 -4.54 -1.94
N LEU A 114 -4.67 -4.27 -3.09
CA LEU A 114 -4.38 -5.26 -4.13
C LEU A 114 -2.88 -5.53 -4.15
N GLY A 115 -2.49 -6.77 -3.91
CA GLY A 115 -1.10 -7.19 -3.90
C GLY A 115 -0.96 -8.70 -4.06
N ALA A 116 0.22 -9.16 -4.48
CA ALA A 116 0.55 -10.57 -4.56
C ALA A 116 1.23 -11.05 -3.28
N CYS A 117 0.85 -12.25 -2.84
CA CYS A 117 1.50 -12.91 -1.72
C CYS A 117 2.72 -13.69 -2.24
N THR A 118 3.91 -13.23 -1.87
CA THR A 118 5.20 -13.88 -2.22
C THR A 118 6.12 -13.88 -1.01
N TYR A 119 7.17 -14.69 -1.02
CA TYR A 119 8.19 -14.62 0.02
C TYR A 119 8.91 -13.27 0.04
N HIS A 120 9.24 -12.83 1.24
CA HIS A 120 10.00 -11.61 1.47
C HIS A 120 11.08 -11.85 2.52
N VAL A 121 12.30 -11.51 2.17
CA VAL A 121 13.51 -11.81 2.96
C VAL A 121 13.52 -11.22 4.38
N MET A 122 12.78 -10.16 4.62
CA MET A 122 12.69 -9.50 5.94
C MET A 122 11.32 -9.71 6.59
N ALA A 123 10.23 -9.36 5.88
CA ALA A 123 8.88 -9.35 6.43
C ALA A 123 8.14 -10.70 6.33
N GLY A 124 8.80 -11.76 5.94
CA GLY A 124 8.20 -13.08 5.73
C GLY A 124 7.46 -13.18 4.40
N TYR A 125 6.45 -12.35 4.20
CA TYR A 125 5.65 -12.28 2.96
C TYR A 125 5.49 -10.85 2.47
N GLY A 126 5.39 -10.71 1.14
CA GLY A 126 4.94 -9.51 0.45
C GLY A 126 3.40 -9.45 0.39
N GLY A 127 2.88 -8.37 -0.19
CA GLY A 127 1.43 -8.13 -0.28
C GLY A 127 0.77 -7.77 1.06
N GLY A 128 -0.56 -7.69 1.07
CA GLY A 128 -1.33 -7.37 2.27
C GLY A 128 -0.85 -6.11 3.00
N ARG A 129 -0.48 -6.25 4.28
CA ARG A 129 0.02 -5.15 5.11
C ARG A 129 1.19 -4.36 4.52
N LYS A 130 1.99 -4.98 3.64
CA LYS A 130 3.09 -4.29 2.97
C LYS A 130 2.63 -3.18 2.02
N SER A 131 1.40 -3.22 1.56
CA SER A 131 0.80 -2.09 0.83
C SER A 131 0.64 -0.85 1.73
N ILE A 132 0.53 -1.03 3.04
CA ILE A 132 0.51 0.08 4.01
C ILE A 132 1.94 0.43 4.43
N LEU A 133 2.70 -0.53 4.97
CA LEU A 133 4.06 -0.33 5.44
C LEU A 133 5.01 -1.31 4.73
N PRO A 134 5.88 -0.85 3.82
CA PRO A 134 6.24 0.55 3.54
C PRO A 134 5.35 1.26 2.52
N GLY A 135 4.46 0.60 1.79
CA GLY A 135 3.83 1.02 0.55
C GLY A 135 3.31 2.45 0.50
N ILE A 136 2.54 2.88 1.50
CA ILE A 136 1.98 4.23 1.60
C ILE A 136 2.39 4.95 2.89
N SER A 137 3.45 4.49 3.55
CA SER A 137 3.96 5.06 4.81
C SER A 137 5.04 6.10 4.59
N GLY A 138 5.18 7.00 5.57
CA GLY A 138 6.22 8.01 5.59
C GLY A 138 7.62 7.43 5.76
N LEU A 139 8.63 8.13 5.24
CA LEU A 139 10.02 7.70 5.26
C LEU A 139 10.51 7.37 6.68
N GLU A 140 10.15 8.18 7.67
CA GLU A 140 10.56 7.94 9.05
C GLU A 140 9.89 6.70 9.65
N THR A 141 8.60 6.48 9.36
CA THR A 141 7.90 5.23 9.71
C THR A 141 8.59 4.01 9.12
N ILE A 142 9.00 4.09 7.84
CA ILE A 142 9.71 3.02 7.15
C ILE A 142 11.06 2.76 7.82
N ARG A 143 11.83 3.81 8.13
CA ARG A 143 13.12 3.70 8.80
C ARG A 143 13.01 3.03 10.16
N GLN A 144 12.10 3.50 11.01
CA GLN A 144 11.87 2.93 12.34
C GLN A 144 11.48 1.45 12.25
N ASN A 145 10.54 1.09 11.37
CA ASN A 145 10.16 -0.31 11.17
C ASN A 145 11.33 -1.16 10.66
N HIS A 146 12.06 -0.71 9.65
CA HIS A 146 13.17 -1.46 9.09
C HIS A 146 14.35 -1.63 10.04
N LEU A 147 14.56 -0.74 11.01
CA LEU A 147 15.57 -0.92 12.07
C LEU A 147 15.30 -2.17 12.91
N HIS A 148 14.06 -2.61 13.05
CA HIS A 148 13.73 -3.87 13.74
C HIS A 148 14.26 -5.11 13.01
N SER A 149 14.69 -4.99 11.75
CA SER A 149 15.36 -6.07 11.02
C SER A 149 16.79 -6.34 11.48
N LEU A 150 17.35 -5.46 12.30
CA LEU A 150 18.70 -5.57 12.82
C LEU A 150 18.67 -6.06 14.26
N ASP A 151 19.67 -6.86 14.64
CA ASP A 151 19.99 -7.13 16.04
C ASP A 151 20.85 -5.96 16.55
N LEU A 152 20.31 -5.15 17.45
CA LEU A 152 21.01 -3.97 17.96
C LEU A 152 22.15 -4.29 18.93
N LEU A 153 22.25 -5.53 19.38
CA LEU A 153 23.31 -5.96 20.32
C LEU A 153 24.55 -6.49 19.61
N VAL A 154 24.39 -6.98 18.40
CA VAL A 154 25.49 -7.53 17.58
C VAL A 154 25.25 -7.17 16.09
N PRO A 155 26.31 -7.02 15.27
CA PRO A 155 26.19 -6.59 13.88
C PRO A 155 25.68 -7.73 12.97
N ARG A 156 24.41 -8.12 13.15
CA ARG A 156 23.74 -9.14 12.34
C ARG A 156 22.28 -8.81 12.14
N SER A 157 21.64 -9.52 11.21
CA SER A 157 20.18 -9.48 11.05
C SER A 157 19.47 -10.05 12.28
N ASN A 158 18.29 -9.50 12.58
CA ASN A 158 17.44 -10.05 13.64
C ASN A 158 17.08 -11.52 13.31
N PRO A 159 17.28 -12.46 14.22
CA PRO A 159 17.03 -13.89 13.95
C PRO A 159 15.55 -14.23 13.71
N LEU A 160 14.64 -13.33 14.02
CA LEU A 160 13.20 -13.51 13.84
C LEU A 160 12.70 -13.02 12.47
N ILE A 161 13.57 -12.52 11.57
CA ILE A 161 13.21 -12.19 10.19
C ILE A 161 13.58 -13.32 9.24
N GLY A 162 12.86 -13.44 8.13
CA GLY A 162 13.18 -14.43 7.10
C GLY A 162 12.00 -14.70 6.17
N ASN A 163 12.28 -15.41 5.09
CA ASN A 163 11.26 -15.84 4.14
C ASN A 163 10.21 -16.74 4.82
N GLY A 164 8.95 -16.35 4.74
CA GLY A 164 7.84 -17.11 5.30
C GLY A 164 7.67 -16.97 6.83
N VAL A 165 8.56 -16.24 7.50
CA VAL A 165 8.49 -16.04 8.96
C VAL A 165 7.54 -14.87 9.25
N THR A 166 6.42 -15.16 9.90
CA THR A 166 5.42 -14.17 10.35
C THR A 166 5.35 -14.07 11.87
N ASP A 167 5.40 -15.20 12.54
CA ASP A 167 5.25 -15.27 14.00
C ASP A 167 6.50 -14.70 14.70
N GLY A 168 6.27 -13.70 15.54
CA GLY A 168 7.36 -13.00 16.24
C GLY A 168 8.24 -12.13 15.35
N ASN A 169 7.94 -12.03 14.05
CA ASN A 169 8.70 -11.18 13.14
C ASN A 169 8.45 -9.70 13.48
N PRO A 170 9.47 -8.92 13.85
CA PRO A 170 9.30 -7.55 14.35
C PRO A 170 8.88 -6.53 13.27
N LEU A 171 8.89 -6.94 11.99
CA LEU A 171 8.45 -6.11 10.87
C LEU A 171 6.93 -6.27 10.57
N ASN A 172 6.22 -7.11 11.33
CA ASN A 172 4.80 -7.42 11.10
C ASN A 172 3.86 -6.65 12.01
#